data_be894e0c6c7c3634d8dcd0871fe42b58
#
_entry.id   be894e0c6c7c3634d8dcd0871fe42b58
#
_cell.length_a   1.000
_cell.length_b   1.000
_cell.length_c   1.000
_cell.angle_alpha   90.00
_cell.angle_beta   90.00
_cell.angle_gamma   90.00
#
_symmetry.space_group_name_H-M   'P 1'
#
loop_
_entity.id
_entity.type
_entity.pdbx_description
1 polymer ?
#
loop_
_entity_poly.entity_id
_entity_poly.type
_entity_poly.pdbx_seq_one_letter_code
_entity_poly.pdbx_strand_id
1 'polypeptide(L)'
;STRFVLLRTALSQAESVVINADISLNTEIETIAKLSHYANIHHKIHQIIVMVELGDLREGVLPGDLAQFIKKILALPHIKIIGLGCNLACYGGVKPDDRKMNQLSELTKAIEQEFHIDLKIISGGNSANYEWYKSAQGVGRIDNLRLGESILLGRETTDRKAIPGLYTGAFKLIAEVIESKVKPSLPDGEICQDSFGNMPIFQDRGVHRRVIIALGKQDTLISGLTPDRDLEILGSSSDHLILD
;
A
#
# COMPACT_ATOMS: atom_id res chain seq x y z
N SER A 1 23.50 6.14 7.63
CA SER A 1 22.60 5.21 8.35
C SER A 1 21.24 5.19 7.68
N THR A 2 20.60 4.03 7.66
CA THR A 2 19.23 3.86 7.15
C THR A 2 18.26 4.53 8.12
N ARG A 3 17.27 5.28 7.59
CA ARG A 3 16.20 5.87 8.39
C ARG A 3 14.94 5.02 8.31
N PHE A 4 14.27 4.85 9.43
CA PHE A 4 12.98 4.17 9.50
C PHE A 4 11.85 5.20 9.42
N VAL A 5 11.02 5.07 8.39
CA VAL A 5 9.85 5.93 8.17
C VAL A 5 8.59 5.09 8.35
N LEU A 6 7.81 5.38 9.37
CA LEU A 6 6.53 4.72 9.58
C LEU A 6 5.46 5.40 8.74
N LEU A 7 4.77 4.62 7.90
CA LEU A 7 3.78 5.17 6.95
C LEU A 7 2.46 5.55 7.59
N ARG A 8 2.13 4.98 8.76
CA ARG A 8 0.86 5.27 9.46
C ARG A 8 0.98 4.98 10.94
N THR A 9 0.58 5.95 11.76
CA THR A 9 0.62 5.86 13.21
C THR A 9 -0.79 5.62 13.76
N ALA A 10 -0.99 4.50 14.46
CA ALA A 10 -2.17 4.35 15.31
C ALA A 10 -1.94 5.08 16.64
N LEU A 11 -2.99 5.70 17.18
CA LEU A 11 -2.91 6.46 18.43
C LEU A 11 -2.34 5.64 19.59
N SER A 12 -2.73 4.36 19.68
CA SER A 12 -2.24 3.41 20.70
C SER A 12 -0.76 3.04 20.57
N GLN A 13 -0.16 3.28 19.41
CA GLN A 13 1.23 2.94 19.12
C GLN A 13 2.19 4.15 19.21
N ALA A 14 1.69 5.34 19.57
CA ALA A 14 2.46 6.57 19.51
C ALA A 14 3.78 6.51 20.30
N GLU A 15 3.83 5.85 21.45
CA GLU A 15 5.06 5.67 22.21
C GLU A 15 6.09 4.81 21.46
N SER A 16 5.66 3.66 20.99
CA SER A 16 6.52 2.75 20.21
C SER A 16 7.06 3.42 18.94
N VAL A 17 6.24 4.27 18.30
CA VAL A 17 6.67 5.05 17.13
C VAL A 17 7.78 6.03 17.48
N VAL A 18 7.64 6.79 18.57
CA VAL A 18 8.67 7.73 19.02
C VAL A 18 9.99 7.01 19.38
N ILE A 19 9.91 5.80 19.90
CA ILE A 19 11.10 5.02 20.28
C ILE A 19 11.82 4.47 19.04
N ASN A 20 11.08 3.92 18.09
CA ASN A 20 11.61 3.03 17.04
C ASN A 20 11.64 3.64 15.63
N ALA A 21 10.89 4.72 15.35
CA ALA A 21 10.88 5.35 14.05
C ALA A 21 11.59 6.71 14.07
N ASP A 22 12.36 6.98 13.01
CA ASP A 22 13.00 8.30 12.84
C ASP A 22 11.99 9.35 12.37
N ILE A 23 11.02 8.92 11.54
CA ILE A 23 10.01 9.76 10.91
C ILE A 23 8.69 9.02 10.92
N SER A 24 7.57 9.72 11.07
CA SER A 24 6.24 9.16 10.80
C SER A 24 5.38 10.07 9.92
N LEU A 25 4.52 9.46 9.11
CA LEU A 25 3.54 10.15 8.28
C LEU A 25 2.24 10.28 9.06
N ASN A 26 1.67 11.48 9.10
CA ASN A 26 0.51 11.78 9.94
C ASN A 26 -0.49 12.71 9.26
N THR A 27 -1.76 12.57 9.67
CA THR A 27 -2.90 13.37 9.20
C THR A 27 -3.82 13.83 10.32
N GLU A 28 -3.61 13.32 11.56
CA GLU A 28 -4.49 13.57 12.70
C GLU A 28 -3.77 14.32 13.82
N ILE A 29 -4.35 15.44 14.25
CA ILE A 29 -3.74 16.31 15.27
C ILE A 29 -3.65 15.59 16.63
N GLU A 30 -4.62 14.75 16.98
CA GLU A 30 -4.62 13.98 18.23
C GLU A 30 -3.46 12.98 18.27
N THR A 31 -3.21 12.30 17.16
CA THR A 31 -2.07 11.39 17.02
C THR A 31 -0.74 12.15 17.16
N ILE A 32 -0.62 13.31 16.52
CA ILE A 32 0.59 14.14 16.59
C ILE A 32 0.79 14.70 18.01
N ALA A 33 -0.28 15.09 18.69
CA ALA A 33 -0.22 15.52 20.09
C ALA A 33 0.25 14.38 21.01
N LYS A 34 -0.18 13.13 20.73
CA LYS A 34 0.28 11.96 21.48
C LYS A 34 1.74 11.65 21.20
N LEU A 35 2.19 11.79 19.95
CA LEU A 35 3.61 11.71 19.59
C LEU A 35 4.44 12.79 20.31
N SER A 36 3.95 14.03 20.36
CA SER A 36 4.57 15.13 21.11
C SER A 36 4.74 14.78 22.60
N HIS A 37 3.69 14.25 23.21
CA HIS A 37 3.72 13.83 24.62
C HIS A 37 4.81 12.79 24.88
N TYR A 38 4.87 11.72 24.08
CA TYR A 38 5.89 10.68 24.25
C TYR A 38 7.30 11.15 23.83
N ALA A 39 7.41 12.02 22.84
CA ALA A 39 8.69 12.63 22.47
C ALA A 39 9.27 13.44 23.63
N ASN A 40 8.41 14.15 24.39
CA ASN A 40 8.84 14.83 25.62
C ASN A 40 9.31 13.84 26.70
N ILE A 41 8.56 12.76 26.96
CA ILE A 41 8.93 11.72 27.94
C ILE A 41 10.27 11.11 27.61
N HIS A 42 10.52 10.81 26.34
CA HIS A 42 11.77 10.17 25.88
C HIS A 42 12.88 11.17 25.52
N HIS A 43 12.71 12.47 25.82
CA HIS A 43 13.67 13.53 25.52
C HIS A 43 14.15 13.56 24.07
N LYS A 44 13.22 13.31 23.14
CA LYS A 44 13.45 13.30 21.67
C LYS A 44 12.71 14.44 21.01
N ILE A 45 13.14 14.78 19.79
CA ILE A 45 12.34 15.53 18.83
C ILE A 45 11.90 14.53 17.77
N HIS A 46 10.59 14.25 17.69
CA HIS A 46 10.06 13.35 16.68
C HIS A 46 9.78 14.09 15.38
N GLN A 47 10.27 13.55 14.26
CA GLN A 47 10.11 14.15 12.94
C GLN A 47 8.85 13.58 12.25
N ILE A 48 8.10 14.48 11.62
CA ILE A 48 6.88 14.06 10.92
C ILE A 48 6.83 14.62 9.50
N ILE A 49 6.14 13.88 8.63
CA ILE A 49 5.67 14.32 7.32
C ILE A 49 4.15 14.42 7.40
N VAL A 50 3.60 15.57 7.03
CA VAL A 50 2.15 15.78 6.95
C VAL A 50 1.65 15.33 5.59
N MET A 51 0.64 14.45 5.57
CA MET A 51 0.06 13.96 4.33
C MET A 51 -1.07 14.88 3.88
N VAL A 52 -1.06 15.19 2.59
CA VAL A 52 -2.04 16.04 1.91
C VAL A 52 -2.94 15.19 1.02
N GLU A 53 -4.25 15.40 1.12
CA GLU A 53 -5.24 14.75 0.26
C GLU A 53 -5.31 15.45 -1.10
N LEU A 54 -4.96 14.73 -2.15
CA LEU A 54 -4.97 15.24 -3.52
C LEU A 54 -5.97 14.52 -4.45
N GLY A 55 -6.98 13.90 -3.87
CA GLY A 55 -8.13 13.34 -4.59
C GLY A 55 -8.26 11.82 -4.55
N ASP A 56 -7.37 11.09 -3.88
CA ASP A 56 -7.49 9.63 -3.73
C ASP A 56 -8.49 9.24 -2.63
N LEU A 57 -8.84 10.17 -1.75
CA LEU A 57 -9.83 10.05 -0.67
C LEU A 57 -9.53 8.90 0.30
N ARG A 58 -8.25 8.60 0.52
CA ARG A 58 -7.83 7.60 1.51
C ARG A 58 -7.30 8.24 2.79
N GLU A 59 -6.26 9.04 2.71
CA GLU A 59 -5.71 9.81 3.82
C GLU A 59 -5.12 11.14 3.32
N GLY A 60 -5.17 12.11 4.19
CA GLY A 60 -4.55 13.41 3.94
C GLY A 60 -5.39 14.56 4.51
N VAL A 61 -4.72 15.66 4.77
CA VAL A 61 -5.36 16.94 5.10
C VAL A 61 -5.74 17.61 3.78
N LEU A 62 -6.96 18.09 3.68
CA LEU A 62 -7.39 18.82 2.48
C LEU A 62 -6.51 20.06 2.26
N PRO A 63 -6.20 20.43 1.00
CA PRO A 63 -5.37 21.60 0.70
C PRO A 63 -5.85 22.89 1.37
N GLY A 64 -7.17 23.09 1.46
CA GLY A 64 -7.74 24.30 2.09
C GLY A 64 -7.56 24.35 3.62
N ASP A 65 -7.38 23.21 4.27
CA ASP A 65 -7.22 23.10 5.72
C ASP A 65 -5.75 23.02 6.15
N LEU A 66 -4.83 22.85 5.17
CA LEU A 66 -3.44 22.51 5.45
C LEU A 66 -2.74 23.59 6.30
N ALA A 67 -2.88 24.85 5.99
CA ALA A 67 -2.23 25.94 6.74
C ALA A 67 -2.70 25.96 8.21
N GLN A 68 -4.00 25.81 8.44
CA GLN A 68 -4.53 25.76 9.81
C GLN A 68 -4.04 24.53 10.56
N PHE A 69 -3.93 23.39 9.88
CA PHE A 69 -3.41 22.16 10.44
C PHE A 69 -1.93 22.29 10.82
N ILE A 70 -1.09 22.82 9.93
CA ILE A 70 0.32 23.10 10.20
C ILE A 70 0.48 24.04 11.41
N LYS A 71 -0.32 25.11 11.48
CA LYS A 71 -0.31 26.03 12.63
C LYS A 71 -0.57 25.33 13.96
N LYS A 72 -1.51 24.38 14.00
CA LYS A 72 -1.79 23.58 15.21
C LYS A 72 -0.58 22.71 15.59
N ILE A 73 0.09 22.11 14.62
CA ILE A 73 1.26 21.26 14.87
C ILE A 73 2.43 22.07 15.39
N LEU A 74 2.67 23.27 14.84
CA LEU A 74 3.76 24.15 15.27
C LEU A 74 3.63 24.62 16.72
N ALA A 75 2.45 24.53 17.32
CA ALA A 75 2.22 24.78 18.74
C ALA A 75 2.57 23.59 19.64
N LEU A 76 2.83 22.40 19.07
CA LEU A 76 3.18 21.21 19.84
C LEU A 76 4.70 21.13 20.07
N PRO A 77 5.16 21.01 21.32
CA PRO A 77 6.58 20.85 21.61
C PRO A 77 7.09 19.46 21.14
N HIS A 78 8.39 19.33 20.95
CA HIS A 78 9.06 18.08 20.60
C HIS A 78 8.61 17.41 19.29
N ILE A 79 7.88 18.15 18.41
CA ILE A 79 7.55 17.74 17.06
C ILE A 79 8.26 18.64 16.07
N LYS A 80 8.81 18.06 15.01
CA LYS A 80 9.40 18.77 13.90
C LYS A 80 8.76 18.32 12.59
N ILE A 81 8.07 19.24 11.92
CA ILE A 81 7.59 19.01 10.56
C ILE A 81 8.81 19.09 9.63
N ILE A 82 9.09 18.03 8.91
CA ILE A 82 10.22 17.95 7.99
C ILE A 82 9.77 17.78 6.54
N GLY A 83 8.48 17.63 6.29
CA GLY A 83 8.00 17.43 4.93
C GLY A 83 6.50 17.40 4.79
N LEU A 84 6.08 17.44 3.53
CA LEU A 84 4.74 17.10 3.08
C LEU A 84 4.77 15.85 2.21
N GLY A 85 3.64 15.18 2.11
CA GLY A 85 3.51 14.04 1.22
C GLY A 85 2.09 13.88 0.71
N CYS A 86 1.90 13.06 -0.31
CA CYS A 86 0.58 12.62 -0.76
C CYS A 86 0.58 11.13 -1.04
N ASN A 87 -0.60 10.58 -1.27
CA ASN A 87 -0.75 9.22 -1.76
C ASN A 87 -1.84 9.18 -2.83
N LEU A 88 -1.59 8.44 -3.90
CA LEU A 88 -2.50 8.34 -5.04
C LEU A 88 -2.61 6.87 -5.48
N ALA A 89 -3.62 6.56 -6.30
CA ALA A 89 -3.91 5.23 -6.85
C ALA A 89 -3.97 4.12 -5.80
N CYS A 90 -4.59 4.40 -4.66
CA CYS A 90 -4.66 3.46 -3.54
C CYS A 90 -6.09 3.07 -3.19
N TYR A 91 -6.96 4.05 -2.97
CA TYR A 91 -8.39 3.85 -2.71
C TYR A 91 -9.24 4.36 -3.89
N GLY A 92 -9.07 5.63 -4.24
CA GLY A 92 -9.81 6.26 -5.34
C GLY A 92 -9.29 5.92 -6.74
N GLY A 93 -8.16 5.24 -6.84
CA GLY A 93 -7.54 4.89 -8.12
C GLY A 93 -7.05 6.09 -8.93
N VAL A 94 -6.84 7.24 -8.28
CA VAL A 94 -6.44 8.48 -8.94
C VAL A 94 -4.99 8.38 -9.42
N LYS A 95 -4.79 8.40 -10.73
CA LYS A 95 -3.47 8.31 -11.34
C LYS A 95 -2.63 9.54 -11.03
N PRO A 96 -1.36 9.38 -10.62
CA PRO A 96 -0.41 10.49 -10.50
C PRO A 96 -0.18 11.19 -11.84
N ASP A 97 -0.20 12.52 -11.83
CA ASP A 97 0.06 13.37 -12.99
C ASP A 97 0.81 14.65 -12.60
N ASP A 98 1.27 15.41 -13.61
CA ASP A 98 1.98 16.68 -13.40
C ASP A 98 1.16 17.69 -12.61
N ARG A 99 -0.17 17.74 -12.82
CA ARG A 99 -1.06 18.67 -12.11
C ARG A 99 -1.07 18.40 -10.61
N LYS A 100 -1.15 17.13 -10.19
CA LYS A 100 -1.15 16.72 -8.78
C LYS A 100 0.21 16.98 -8.13
N MET A 101 1.29 16.68 -8.82
CA MET A 101 2.64 16.86 -8.29
C MET A 101 3.03 18.35 -8.23
N ASN A 102 2.60 19.14 -9.20
CA ASN A 102 2.74 20.59 -9.16
C ASN A 102 1.91 21.20 -8.01
N GLN A 103 0.68 20.74 -7.80
CA GLN A 103 -0.15 21.16 -6.67
C GLN A 103 0.55 20.90 -5.32
N LEU A 104 1.16 19.71 -5.12
CA LEU A 104 1.93 19.43 -3.90
C LEU A 104 3.15 20.36 -3.77
N SER A 105 3.82 20.64 -4.88
CA SER A 105 4.97 21.54 -4.92
C SER A 105 4.61 22.98 -4.55
N GLU A 106 3.49 23.50 -5.06
CA GLU A 106 2.99 24.85 -4.74
C GLU A 106 2.51 24.94 -3.28
N LEU A 107 1.81 23.95 -2.77
CA LEU A 107 1.43 23.87 -1.36
C LEU A 107 2.68 23.86 -0.45
N THR A 108 3.71 23.13 -0.84
CA THR A 108 4.98 23.12 -0.11
C THR A 108 5.58 24.53 -0.02
N LYS A 109 5.71 25.22 -1.15
CA LYS A 109 6.25 26.59 -1.18
C LYS A 109 5.41 27.56 -0.34
N ALA A 110 4.07 27.46 -0.43
CA ALA A 110 3.18 28.31 0.35
C ALA A 110 3.36 28.10 1.85
N ILE A 111 3.43 26.85 2.32
CA ILE A 111 3.64 26.52 3.73
C ILE A 111 5.02 26.98 4.22
N GLU A 112 6.07 26.78 3.43
CA GLU A 112 7.42 27.25 3.78
C GLU A 112 7.47 28.78 3.94
N GLN A 113 6.80 29.50 3.03
CA GLN A 113 6.74 30.98 3.06
C GLN A 113 5.90 31.51 4.22
N GLU A 114 4.72 30.92 4.46
CA GLU A 114 3.79 31.39 5.50
C GLU A 114 4.35 31.17 6.91
N PHE A 115 4.95 29.99 7.15
CA PHE A 115 5.41 29.61 8.49
C PHE A 115 6.92 29.75 8.71
N HIS A 116 7.68 30.18 7.70
CA HIS A 116 9.14 30.30 7.75
C HIS A 116 9.84 28.99 8.18
N ILE A 117 9.34 27.85 7.70
CA ILE A 117 9.89 26.54 7.95
C ILE A 117 10.54 25.97 6.67
N ASP A 118 11.47 25.04 6.83
CA ASP A 118 12.18 24.38 5.74
C ASP A 118 11.76 22.90 5.70
N LEU A 119 11.09 22.52 4.63
CA LEU A 119 10.61 21.16 4.41
C LEU A 119 11.62 20.37 3.57
N LYS A 120 12.25 19.39 4.20
CA LYS A 120 13.37 18.63 3.65
C LYS A 120 12.95 17.46 2.77
N ILE A 121 11.70 16.97 2.92
CA ILE A 121 11.20 15.78 2.22
C ILE A 121 9.83 16.09 1.65
N ILE A 122 9.73 16.02 0.32
CA ILE A 122 8.45 16.15 -0.36
C ILE A 122 8.12 14.83 -1.06
N SER A 123 7.30 14.03 -0.37
CA SER A 123 7.01 12.67 -0.76
C SER A 123 5.82 12.60 -1.71
N GLY A 124 6.09 12.49 -3.00
CA GLY A 124 5.09 12.59 -4.09
C GLY A 124 4.14 11.41 -4.20
N GLY A 125 4.39 10.32 -3.50
CA GLY A 125 3.48 9.16 -3.53
C GLY A 125 4.18 7.81 -3.38
N ASN A 126 3.59 6.80 -4.01
CA ASN A 126 3.94 5.40 -3.89
C ASN A 126 4.42 4.81 -5.24
N SER A 127 4.36 3.47 -5.39
CA SER A 127 4.74 2.78 -6.63
C SER A 127 3.95 3.23 -7.87
N ALA A 128 2.75 3.80 -7.72
CA ALA A 128 1.97 4.33 -8.83
C ALA A 128 2.60 5.58 -9.48
N ASN A 129 3.47 6.28 -8.74
CA ASN A 129 4.18 7.44 -9.29
C ASN A 129 5.37 7.07 -10.18
N TYR A 130 5.70 5.79 -10.32
CA TYR A 130 6.87 5.35 -11.09
C TYR A 130 6.81 5.80 -12.56
N GLU A 131 5.68 5.58 -13.24
CA GLU A 131 5.51 5.97 -14.65
C GLU A 131 5.49 7.49 -14.81
N TRP A 132 4.81 8.21 -13.90
CA TRP A 132 4.86 9.66 -13.88
C TRP A 132 6.32 10.15 -13.76
N TYR A 133 7.06 9.65 -12.78
CA TYR A 133 8.45 10.06 -12.53
C TYR A 133 9.34 9.83 -13.76
N LYS A 134 9.18 8.72 -14.47
CA LYS A 134 9.95 8.41 -15.68
C LYS A 134 9.63 9.32 -16.86
N SER A 135 8.39 9.78 -16.97
CA SER A 135 7.91 10.57 -18.11
C SER A 135 7.91 12.08 -17.85
N ALA A 136 7.99 12.50 -16.59
CA ALA A 136 7.95 13.91 -16.20
C ALA A 136 9.13 14.71 -16.77
N GLN A 137 8.86 15.87 -17.36
CA GLN A 137 9.91 16.78 -17.80
C GLN A 137 10.58 17.53 -16.64
N GLY A 138 9.92 17.56 -15.48
CA GLY A 138 10.42 18.11 -14.24
C GLY A 138 9.59 17.64 -13.06
N VAL A 139 10.24 17.37 -11.94
CA VAL A 139 9.59 16.81 -10.75
C VAL A 139 9.21 17.85 -9.69
N GLY A 140 9.43 19.14 -9.98
CA GLY A 140 9.15 20.23 -9.04
C GLY A 140 9.91 20.09 -7.73
N ARG A 141 9.18 20.14 -6.60
CA ARG A 141 9.72 19.93 -5.24
C ARG A 141 9.72 18.46 -4.81
N ILE A 142 9.26 17.55 -5.67
CA ILE A 142 9.19 16.13 -5.31
C ILE A 142 10.60 15.53 -5.28
N ASP A 143 11.04 15.07 -4.12
CA ASP A 143 12.38 14.50 -3.90
C ASP A 143 12.35 13.08 -3.31
N ASN A 144 11.15 12.56 -3.03
CA ASN A 144 10.96 11.25 -2.42
C ASN A 144 9.75 10.51 -3.00
N LEU A 145 9.91 9.22 -3.26
CA LEU A 145 8.84 8.27 -3.56
C LEU A 145 8.96 7.05 -2.63
N ARG A 146 7.83 6.52 -2.19
CA ARG A 146 7.75 5.34 -1.32
C ARG A 146 7.48 4.11 -2.17
N LEU A 147 8.52 3.53 -2.74
CA LEU A 147 8.44 2.39 -3.66
C LEU A 147 8.50 1.07 -2.87
N GLY A 148 7.48 0.26 -2.99
CA GLY A 148 7.40 -1.08 -2.41
C GLY A 148 6.99 -2.10 -3.47
N GLU A 149 5.74 -2.10 -3.87
CA GLU A 149 5.16 -3.05 -4.81
C GLU A 149 5.94 -3.11 -6.14
N SER A 150 6.30 -1.97 -6.71
CA SER A 150 7.04 -1.92 -7.97
C SER A 150 8.43 -2.61 -7.87
N ILE A 151 9.12 -2.47 -6.75
CA ILE A 151 10.42 -3.12 -6.52
C ILE A 151 10.24 -4.61 -6.30
N LEU A 152 9.29 -4.99 -5.43
CA LEU A 152 9.09 -6.37 -5.00
C LEU A 152 8.50 -7.25 -6.11
N LEU A 153 7.55 -6.72 -6.89
CA LEU A 153 6.84 -7.46 -7.92
C LEU A 153 7.34 -7.17 -9.35
N GLY A 154 8.25 -6.20 -9.51
CA GLY A 154 8.80 -5.84 -10.82
C GLY A 154 7.76 -5.25 -11.79
N ARG A 155 6.63 -4.74 -11.26
CA ARG A 155 5.54 -4.18 -12.03
C ARG A 155 5.17 -2.78 -11.55
N GLU A 156 4.83 -1.90 -12.49
CA GLU A 156 4.17 -0.65 -12.13
C GLU A 156 2.73 -0.92 -11.70
N THR A 157 2.16 -0.06 -10.84
CA THR A 157 0.91 -0.41 -10.14
C THR A 157 -0.35 0.19 -10.76
N THR A 158 -0.24 1.02 -11.79
CA THR A 158 -1.40 1.62 -12.47
C THR A 158 -2.02 0.70 -13.52
N ASP A 159 -1.20 0.04 -14.32
CA ASP A 159 -1.61 -0.87 -15.39
C ASP A 159 -1.02 -2.29 -15.24
N ARG A 160 -0.26 -2.54 -14.17
CA ARG A 160 0.42 -3.82 -13.88
C ARG A 160 1.44 -4.27 -14.94
N LYS A 161 1.96 -3.35 -15.73
CA LYS A 161 2.99 -3.63 -16.74
C LYS A 161 4.33 -3.94 -16.08
N ALA A 162 5.09 -4.84 -16.70
CA ALA A 162 6.44 -5.15 -16.25
C ALA A 162 7.37 -3.93 -16.36
N ILE A 163 8.16 -3.69 -15.33
CA ILE A 163 9.20 -2.66 -15.35
C ILE A 163 10.46 -3.24 -15.96
N PRO A 164 10.99 -2.68 -17.07
CA PRO A 164 12.20 -3.17 -17.67
C PRO A 164 13.38 -3.24 -16.70
N GLY A 165 14.04 -4.39 -16.65
CA GLY A 165 15.18 -4.63 -15.78
C GLY A 165 14.83 -5.14 -14.37
N LEU A 166 13.55 -5.27 -14.03
CA LEU A 166 13.12 -5.89 -12.77
C LEU A 166 12.57 -7.30 -12.98
N TYR A 167 12.69 -8.15 -11.95
CA TYR A 167 12.16 -9.51 -11.97
C TYR A 167 10.67 -9.50 -11.61
N THR A 168 9.83 -10.14 -12.43
CA THR A 168 8.39 -10.28 -12.19
C THR A 168 8.00 -11.59 -11.52
N GLY A 169 8.93 -12.51 -11.35
CA GLY A 169 8.74 -13.84 -10.74
C GLY A 169 9.60 -14.04 -9.48
N ALA A 170 9.91 -12.95 -8.74
CA ALA A 170 10.76 -13.03 -7.55
C ALA A 170 10.09 -13.76 -6.37
N PHE A 171 8.74 -13.81 -6.33
CA PHE A 171 7.99 -14.46 -5.27
C PHE A 171 7.36 -15.75 -5.79
N LYS A 172 7.56 -16.84 -5.05
CA LYS A 172 6.88 -18.10 -5.26
C LYS A 172 6.16 -18.50 -3.98
N LEU A 173 4.91 -18.94 -4.12
CA LEU A 173 4.13 -19.52 -3.05
C LEU A 173 4.20 -21.05 -3.21
N ILE A 174 4.66 -21.73 -2.17
CA ILE A 174 4.79 -23.19 -2.16
C ILE A 174 3.82 -23.73 -1.11
N ALA A 175 3.01 -24.71 -1.49
CA ALA A 175 2.07 -25.36 -0.60
C ALA A 175 2.15 -26.88 -0.75
N GLU A 176 1.84 -27.59 0.33
CA GLU A 176 1.91 -29.05 0.38
C GLU A 176 0.69 -29.69 -0.30
N VAL A 177 0.92 -30.76 -1.05
CA VAL A 177 -0.13 -31.62 -1.57
C VAL A 177 -0.63 -32.54 -0.46
N ILE A 178 -1.90 -32.40 -0.09
CA ILE A 178 -2.53 -33.22 0.96
C ILE A 178 -3.39 -34.36 0.42
N GLU A 179 -3.86 -34.23 -0.83
CA GLU A 179 -4.54 -35.33 -1.52
C GLU A 179 -4.20 -35.29 -3.02
N SER A 180 -4.02 -36.50 -3.61
CA SER A 180 -3.93 -36.68 -5.07
C SER A 180 -4.70 -37.96 -5.43
N LYS A 181 -5.86 -37.79 -6.08
CA LYS A 181 -6.76 -38.88 -6.47
C LYS A 181 -7.35 -38.67 -7.84
N VAL A 182 -7.70 -39.80 -8.47
CA VAL A 182 -8.45 -39.77 -9.73
C VAL A 182 -9.94 -39.70 -9.39
N LYS A 183 -10.64 -38.69 -9.90
CA LYS A 183 -12.05 -38.41 -9.61
C LYS A 183 -12.80 -37.97 -10.88
N PRO A 184 -14.14 -38.18 -10.94
CA PRO A 184 -14.98 -37.59 -11.98
C PRO A 184 -14.87 -36.04 -11.94
N SER A 185 -15.04 -35.40 -13.10
CA SER A 185 -15.05 -33.93 -13.21
C SER A 185 -16.38 -33.32 -12.78
N LEU A 186 -17.46 -34.05 -12.90
CA LEU A 186 -18.77 -33.63 -12.43
C LEU A 186 -19.04 -34.12 -11.00
N PRO A 187 -19.58 -33.25 -10.13
CA PRO A 187 -20.19 -33.70 -8.86
C PRO A 187 -21.41 -34.58 -9.12
N ASP A 188 -21.68 -35.51 -8.21
CA ASP A 188 -22.85 -36.37 -8.20
C ASP A 188 -23.85 -35.83 -7.17
N GLY A 189 -25.01 -35.36 -7.63
CA GLY A 189 -26.09 -34.82 -6.81
C GLY A 189 -26.62 -33.47 -7.25
N GLU A 190 -27.60 -32.95 -6.52
CA GLU A 190 -28.15 -31.62 -6.74
C GLU A 190 -27.14 -30.54 -6.37
N ILE A 191 -26.92 -29.58 -7.27
CA ILE A 191 -25.95 -28.49 -7.06
C ILE A 191 -26.64 -27.34 -6.35
N CYS A 192 -26.06 -26.92 -5.26
CA CYS A 192 -26.45 -25.72 -4.49
C CYS A 192 -25.28 -24.72 -4.42
N GLN A 193 -25.46 -23.66 -3.65
CA GLN A 193 -24.40 -22.69 -3.41
C GLN A 193 -23.19 -23.33 -2.70
N ASP A 194 -21.99 -22.90 -3.10
CA ASP A 194 -20.75 -23.25 -2.41
C ASP A 194 -20.67 -22.54 -1.04
N SER A 195 -19.60 -22.81 -0.28
CA SER A 195 -19.38 -22.20 1.06
C SER A 195 -19.22 -20.68 1.05
N PHE A 196 -19.15 -20.05 -0.11
CA PHE A 196 -19.03 -18.59 -0.31
C PHE A 196 -20.27 -17.98 -0.96
N GLY A 197 -21.36 -18.76 -1.12
CA GLY A 197 -22.61 -18.29 -1.69
C GLY A 197 -22.65 -18.23 -3.23
N ASN A 198 -21.64 -18.79 -3.92
CA ASN A 198 -21.64 -18.83 -5.38
C ASN A 198 -22.32 -20.10 -5.90
N MET A 199 -22.96 -20.01 -7.07
CA MET A 199 -23.44 -21.19 -7.80
C MET A 199 -22.30 -21.71 -8.68
N PRO A 200 -21.68 -22.87 -8.32
CA PRO A 200 -20.58 -23.40 -9.11
C PRO A 200 -21.08 -23.98 -10.43
N ILE A 201 -20.28 -23.77 -11.49
CA ILE A 201 -20.52 -24.33 -12.81
C ILE A 201 -19.41 -25.34 -13.12
N PHE A 202 -19.82 -26.55 -13.51
CA PHE A 202 -18.89 -27.62 -13.85
C PHE A 202 -18.97 -27.97 -15.32
N GLN A 203 -17.82 -28.27 -15.92
CA GLN A 203 -17.73 -28.82 -17.27
C GLN A 203 -17.32 -30.30 -17.18
N ASP A 204 -18.01 -31.15 -17.92
CA ASP A 204 -17.62 -32.56 -17.99
C ASP A 204 -16.32 -32.72 -18.80
N ARG A 205 -15.29 -33.23 -18.13
CA ARG A 205 -13.97 -33.55 -18.70
C ARG A 205 -13.61 -35.02 -18.51
N GLY A 206 -14.59 -35.82 -18.07
CA GLY A 206 -14.36 -37.23 -17.73
C GLY A 206 -13.69 -37.43 -16.39
N VAL A 207 -12.77 -38.36 -16.33
CA VAL A 207 -12.07 -38.74 -15.09
C VAL A 207 -10.67 -38.17 -15.11
N HIS A 208 -10.34 -37.33 -14.12
CA HIS A 208 -9.09 -36.61 -14.02
C HIS A 208 -8.38 -36.83 -12.68
N ARG A 209 -7.09 -36.57 -12.68
CA ARG A 209 -6.32 -36.53 -11.41
C ARG A 209 -6.52 -35.19 -10.74
N ARG A 210 -7.25 -35.19 -9.65
CA ARG A 210 -7.42 -34.00 -8.79
C ARG A 210 -6.42 -33.99 -7.66
N VAL A 211 -5.92 -32.79 -7.39
CA VAL A 211 -4.96 -32.53 -6.32
C VAL A 211 -5.58 -31.50 -5.38
N ILE A 212 -5.45 -31.73 -4.09
CA ILE A 212 -5.78 -30.77 -3.04
C ILE A 212 -4.49 -30.32 -2.40
N ILE A 213 -4.29 -29.01 -2.29
CA ILE A 213 -3.16 -28.42 -1.59
C ILE A 213 -3.61 -27.65 -0.35
N ALA A 214 -2.75 -27.60 0.67
CA ALA A 214 -2.95 -26.91 1.94
C ALA A 214 -2.77 -25.41 1.76
N LEU A 215 -3.67 -24.78 1.00
CA LEU A 215 -3.70 -23.35 0.70
C LEU A 215 -5.10 -22.96 0.27
N GLY A 216 -5.70 -21.97 0.89
CA GLY A 216 -7.07 -21.55 0.58
C GLY A 216 -7.26 -20.04 0.55
N LYS A 217 -8.51 -19.61 0.51
CA LYS A 217 -8.88 -18.19 0.45
C LYS A 217 -8.47 -17.39 1.71
N GLN A 218 -8.28 -18.07 2.85
CA GLN A 218 -7.77 -17.43 4.07
C GLN A 218 -6.30 -17.02 3.97
N ASP A 219 -5.54 -17.68 3.09
CA ASP A 219 -4.09 -17.53 2.99
C ASP A 219 -3.69 -16.58 1.86
N THR A 220 -4.47 -16.54 0.77
CA THR A 220 -4.13 -15.78 -0.43
C THR A 220 -5.34 -15.47 -1.30
N LEU A 221 -5.18 -14.50 -2.19
CA LEU A 221 -6.12 -14.20 -3.26
C LEU A 221 -5.93 -15.21 -4.41
N ILE A 222 -6.82 -16.16 -4.52
CA ILE A 222 -6.71 -17.27 -5.49
C ILE A 222 -6.62 -16.78 -6.95
N SER A 223 -7.41 -15.75 -7.31
CA SER A 223 -7.35 -15.17 -8.67
C SER A 223 -6.04 -14.49 -9.01
N GLY A 224 -5.17 -14.25 -8.02
CA GLY A 224 -3.83 -13.69 -8.20
C GLY A 224 -2.74 -14.74 -8.37
N LEU A 225 -3.08 -16.03 -8.24
CA LEU A 225 -2.12 -17.12 -8.39
C LEU A 225 -1.95 -17.51 -9.86
N THR A 226 -0.71 -17.75 -10.23
CA THR A 226 -0.35 -18.37 -11.52
C THR A 226 0.45 -19.63 -11.22
N PRO A 227 -0.06 -20.82 -11.54
CA PRO A 227 0.70 -22.05 -11.36
C PRO A 227 2.02 -22.05 -12.13
N ASP A 228 3.07 -22.60 -11.54
CA ASP A 228 4.41 -22.69 -12.17
C ASP A 228 4.50 -23.88 -13.16
N ARG A 229 3.43 -24.65 -13.31
CA ARG A 229 3.30 -25.80 -14.18
C ARG A 229 1.98 -25.76 -14.93
N ASP A 230 1.82 -26.65 -15.86
CA ASP A 230 0.57 -26.86 -16.59
C ASP A 230 -0.47 -27.52 -15.66
N LEU A 231 -1.05 -26.69 -14.79
CA LEU A 231 -2.06 -27.03 -13.80
C LEU A 231 -3.20 -26.02 -13.88
N GLU A 232 -4.41 -26.50 -13.74
CA GLU A 232 -5.61 -25.66 -13.69
C GLU A 232 -6.13 -25.54 -12.26
N ILE A 233 -6.43 -24.32 -11.83
CA ILE A 233 -7.11 -24.05 -10.56
C ILE A 233 -8.61 -24.23 -10.79
N LEU A 234 -9.19 -25.28 -10.23
CA LEU A 234 -10.61 -25.58 -10.37
C LEU A 234 -11.48 -24.82 -9.37
N GLY A 235 -10.98 -24.62 -8.16
CA GLY A 235 -11.71 -23.96 -7.10
C GLY A 235 -10.96 -23.95 -5.77
N SER A 236 -11.60 -23.39 -4.76
CA SER A 236 -11.00 -23.31 -3.42
C SER A 236 -12.05 -23.29 -2.32
N SER A 237 -11.68 -23.83 -1.16
CA SER A 237 -12.34 -23.56 0.12
C SER A 237 -11.62 -22.43 0.88
N SER A 238 -11.94 -22.25 2.16
CA SER A 238 -11.21 -21.33 3.05
C SER A 238 -9.74 -21.74 3.19
N ASP A 239 -9.45 -23.02 3.24
CA ASP A 239 -8.18 -23.62 3.65
C ASP A 239 -7.55 -24.56 2.58
N HIS A 240 -8.27 -24.86 1.49
CA HIS A 240 -7.80 -25.75 0.43
C HIS A 240 -7.96 -25.19 -0.97
N LEU A 241 -7.02 -25.49 -1.84
CA LEU A 241 -7.09 -25.23 -3.28
C LEU A 241 -7.15 -26.55 -4.03
N ILE A 242 -8.06 -26.63 -5.01
CA ILE A 242 -8.30 -27.82 -5.83
C ILE A 242 -7.72 -27.55 -7.21
N LEU A 243 -6.85 -28.45 -7.64
CA LEU A 243 -6.14 -28.38 -8.93
C LEU A 243 -6.46 -29.61 -9.78
N ASP A 244 -6.32 -29.43 -11.10
CA ASP A 244 -6.35 -30.46 -12.14
C ASP A 244 -5.04 -30.49 -12.91
#